data_470cd90a17420d8e0a9867d4e1429910
#
_entry.id   470cd90a17420d8e0a9867d4e1429910
#
_cell.length_a   1.000
_cell.length_b   1.000
_cell.length_c   1.000
_cell.angle_alpha   90.00
_cell.angle_beta   90.00
_cell.angle_gamma   90.00
#
_symmetry.space_group_name_H-M   'P 1'
#
loop_
_entity.id
_entity.type
_entity.pdbx_description
1 polymer ?
#
loop_
_entity_poly.entity_id
_entity_poly.type
_entity_poly.pdbx_seq_one_letter_code
_entity_poly.pdbx_strand_id
1 'polypeptide(L)'
;MKIEIKNAILEMLSDDATVTDLRDTAEDFTWVFDYVKTNAEQLRARFKTESYNITGDYKTTFFVNGLRAIITTWLDNNCADSVEQMNEIVMREYRKLFVD
;
A
#
# COMPACT_ATOMS: atom_id res chain seq x y z
N MET A 1 6.79 11.78 -0.57
CA MET A 1 6.51 10.55 -1.36
C MET A 1 6.25 10.90 -2.80
N LYS A 2 6.75 10.10 -3.73
CA LYS A 2 6.54 10.34 -5.16
C LYS A 2 5.09 10.10 -5.54
N ILE A 3 4.56 10.96 -6.42
CA ILE A 3 3.15 10.90 -6.83
C ILE A 3 2.83 9.61 -7.60
N GLU A 4 3.78 9.09 -8.38
CA GLU A 4 3.58 7.85 -9.14
C GLU A 4 3.34 6.67 -8.20
N ILE A 5 4.03 6.64 -7.07
CA ILE A 5 3.87 5.58 -6.08
C ILE A 5 2.52 5.71 -5.38
N LYS A 6 2.13 6.93 -5.02
CA LYS A 6 0.81 7.17 -4.42
C LYS A 6 -0.31 6.71 -5.36
N ASN A 7 -0.20 7.05 -6.64
CA ASN A 7 -1.20 6.66 -7.64
C ASN A 7 -1.27 5.14 -7.80
N ALA A 8 -0.12 4.46 -7.85
CA ALA A 8 -0.08 3.00 -7.99
C ALA A 8 -0.72 2.31 -6.77
N ILE A 9 -0.47 2.85 -5.58
CA ILE A 9 -1.07 2.31 -4.36
C ILE A 9 -2.58 2.49 -4.37
N LEU A 10 -3.07 3.65 -4.79
CA LEU A 10 -4.51 3.89 -4.89
C LEU A 10 -5.18 2.94 -5.86
N GLU A 11 -4.59 2.70 -7.02
CA GLU A 11 -5.11 1.73 -7.98
C GLU A 11 -5.17 0.33 -7.39
N MET A 12 -4.17 -0.04 -6.61
CA MET A 12 -4.13 -1.34 -5.96
C MET A 12 -5.23 -1.48 -4.90
N LEU A 13 -5.47 -0.43 -4.12
CA LEU A 13 -6.39 -0.50 -2.98
C LEU A 13 -7.83 -0.32 -3.39
N SER A 14 -8.13 0.66 -4.25
CA SER A 14 -9.51 0.99 -4.56
C SER A 14 -9.62 1.96 -5.72
N ASP A 15 -10.73 1.89 -6.44
CA ASP A 15 -11.14 2.91 -7.40
C ASP A 15 -11.97 4.02 -6.73
N ASP A 16 -12.12 3.97 -5.41
CA ASP A 16 -12.93 4.92 -4.67
C ASP A 16 -12.26 6.30 -4.63
N ALA A 17 -12.93 7.28 -5.19
CA ALA A 17 -12.42 8.66 -5.27
C ALA A 17 -12.23 9.31 -3.89
N THR A 18 -12.91 8.82 -2.85
CA THR A 18 -12.78 9.40 -1.51
C THR A 18 -11.39 9.22 -0.92
N VAL A 19 -10.64 8.23 -1.37
CA VAL A 19 -9.27 8.00 -0.90
C VAL A 19 -8.27 8.95 -1.56
N THR A 20 -8.65 9.59 -2.66
CA THR A 20 -7.77 10.46 -3.44
C THR A 20 -7.27 11.66 -2.62
N ASP A 21 -8.12 12.22 -1.75
CA ASP A 21 -7.75 13.39 -0.96
C ASP A 21 -6.63 13.09 0.04
N LEU A 22 -6.59 11.89 0.59
CA LEU A 22 -5.53 11.46 1.51
C LEU A 22 -4.17 11.41 0.82
N ARG A 23 -4.16 11.06 -0.46
CA ARG A 23 -2.95 10.95 -1.25
C ARG A 23 -2.15 12.26 -1.29
N ASP A 24 -2.84 13.39 -1.43
CA ASP A 24 -2.19 14.67 -1.69
C ASP A 24 -1.49 15.23 -0.44
N THR A 25 -1.92 14.81 0.75
CA THR A 25 -1.36 15.29 2.01
C THR A 25 -0.46 14.28 2.69
N ALA A 26 -0.44 13.03 2.22
CA ALA A 26 0.27 11.96 2.91
C ALA A 26 1.78 12.02 2.67
N GLU A 27 2.55 11.90 3.75
CA GLU A 27 4.02 11.86 3.71
C GLU A 27 4.56 10.46 4.05
N ASP A 28 3.70 9.59 4.54
CA ASP A 28 4.06 8.21 4.90
C ASP A 28 2.98 7.25 4.44
N PHE A 29 3.01 6.02 4.94
CA PHE A 29 2.09 4.95 4.54
C PHE A 29 1.03 4.65 5.58
N THR A 30 0.91 5.47 6.63
CA THR A 30 -0.10 5.27 7.67
C THR A 30 -1.51 5.20 7.07
N TRP A 31 -1.82 6.08 6.12
CA TRP A 31 -3.13 6.10 5.46
C TRP A 31 -3.45 4.80 4.73
N VAL A 32 -2.41 4.14 4.17
CA VAL A 32 -2.57 2.85 3.49
C VAL A 32 -3.05 1.79 4.46
N PHE A 33 -2.37 1.65 5.58
CA PHE A 33 -2.69 0.62 6.55
C PHE A 33 -3.97 0.92 7.31
N ASP A 34 -4.30 2.18 7.55
CA ASP A 34 -5.60 2.57 8.09
C ASP A 34 -6.74 2.15 7.16
N TYR A 35 -6.59 2.42 5.87
CA TYR A 35 -7.58 2.01 4.86
C TYR A 35 -7.71 0.49 4.80
N VAL A 36 -6.59 -0.22 4.78
CA VAL A 36 -6.59 -1.68 4.72
C VAL A 36 -7.30 -2.27 5.94
N LYS A 37 -7.01 -1.77 7.12
CA LYS A 37 -7.61 -2.27 8.35
C LYS A 37 -9.12 -2.04 8.38
N THR A 38 -9.56 -0.87 7.94
CA THR A 38 -10.98 -0.51 7.87
C THR A 38 -11.74 -1.37 6.87
N ASN A 39 -11.09 -1.78 5.78
CA ASN A 39 -11.73 -2.50 4.67
C ASN A 39 -11.15 -3.92 4.50
N ALA A 40 -10.72 -4.54 5.59
CA ALA A 40 -9.94 -5.78 5.56
C ALA A 40 -10.64 -6.91 4.81
N GLU A 41 -11.92 -7.15 5.05
CA GLU A 41 -12.63 -8.24 4.40
C GLU A 41 -12.76 -8.05 2.90
N GLN A 42 -13.07 -6.84 2.47
CA GLN A 42 -13.20 -6.51 1.06
C GLN A 42 -11.86 -6.67 0.34
N LEU A 43 -10.78 -6.22 0.98
CA LEU A 43 -9.44 -6.31 0.40
C LEU A 43 -8.92 -7.74 0.36
N ARG A 44 -9.22 -8.56 1.37
CA ARG A 44 -8.88 -9.99 1.32
C ARG A 44 -9.48 -10.66 0.09
N ALA A 45 -10.78 -10.44 -0.14
CA ALA A 45 -11.46 -11.00 -1.29
C ALA A 45 -10.87 -10.49 -2.60
N ARG A 46 -10.65 -9.19 -2.69
CA ARG A 46 -10.12 -8.55 -3.89
C ARG A 46 -8.72 -9.07 -4.23
N PHE A 47 -7.83 -9.16 -3.24
CA PHE A 47 -6.45 -9.58 -3.46
C PHE A 47 -6.34 -11.07 -3.82
N LYS A 48 -7.33 -11.88 -3.46
CA LYS A 48 -7.36 -13.29 -3.84
C LYS A 48 -7.88 -13.52 -5.25
N THR A 49 -8.79 -12.66 -5.72
CA THR A 49 -9.51 -12.87 -6.99
C THR A 49 -9.00 -12.02 -8.13
N GLU A 50 -8.34 -10.90 -7.85
CA GLU A 50 -7.87 -9.98 -8.88
C GLU A 50 -6.36 -10.05 -9.03
N SER A 51 -5.88 -10.18 -10.27
CA SER A 51 -4.47 -9.98 -10.58
C SER A 51 -4.25 -8.48 -10.80
N TYR A 52 -3.09 -8.00 -10.39
CA TYR A 52 -2.74 -6.59 -10.50
C TYR A 52 -1.41 -6.45 -11.22
N ASN A 53 -1.43 -5.75 -12.35
CA ASN A 53 -0.22 -5.47 -13.12
C ASN A 53 0.12 -3.99 -13.01
N ILE A 54 1.27 -3.71 -12.42
CA ILE A 54 1.78 -2.35 -12.32
C ILE A 54 2.69 -2.10 -13.50
N THR A 55 2.43 -1.01 -14.23
CA THR A 55 3.33 -0.54 -15.28
C THR A 55 4.09 0.67 -14.72
N GLY A 56 5.40 0.62 -14.85
CA GLY A 56 6.26 1.69 -14.33
C GLY A 56 7.71 1.26 -14.38
N ASP A 57 8.58 2.03 -13.77
CA ASP A 57 9.98 1.66 -13.68
C ASP A 57 10.17 0.47 -12.73
N TYR A 58 11.39 -0.11 -12.74
CA TYR A 58 11.65 -1.32 -11.95
C TYR A 58 11.53 -1.09 -10.46
N LYS A 59 11.95 0.06 -9.96
CA LYS A 59 11.87 0.37 -8.53
C LYS A 59 10.42 0.51 -8.06
N THR A 60 9.60 1.21 -8.83
CA THR A 60 8.17 1.36 -8.51
C THR A 60 7.47 0.01 -8.55
N THR A 61 7.72 -0.78 -9.58
CA THR A 61 7.15 -2.12 -9.71
C THR A 61 7.53 -3.00 -8.54
N PHE A 62 8.81 -3.02 -8.19
CA PHE A 62 9.31 -3.81 -7.06
C PHE A 62 8.67 -3.37 -5.75
N PHE A 63 8.64 -2.06 -5.50
CA PHE A 63 8.13 -1.53 -4.25
C PHE A 63 6.63 -1.80 -4.08
N VAL A 64 5.82 -1.52 -5.09
CA VAL A 64 4.35 -1.66 -4.97
C VAL A 64 3.94 -3.13 -4.90
N ASN A 65 4.59 -4.01 -5.64
CA ASN A 65 4.34 -5.45 -5.52
C ASN A 65 4.75 -5.97 -4.13
N GLY A 66 5.87 -5.49 -3.61
CA GLY A 66 6.31 -5.82 -2.26
C GLY A 66 5.32 -5.33 -1.20
N LEU A 67 4.81 -4.12 -1.37
CA LEU A 67 3.79 -3.56 -0.48
C LEU A 67 2.52 -4.41 -0.51
N ARG A 68 2.08 -4.83 -1.69
CA ARG A 68 0.92 -5.70 -1.80
C ARG A 68 1.12 -7.02 -1.05
N ALA A 69 2.30 -7.61 -1.17
CA ALA A 69 2.64 -8.85 -0.47
C ALA A 69 2.62 -8.64 1.06
N ILE A 70 3.16 -7.51 1.52
CA ILE A 70 3.15 -7.15 2.95
C ILE A 70 1.71 -7.00 3.45
N ILE A 71 0.87 -6.30 2.70
CA ILE A 71 -0.54 -6.11 3.04
C ILE A 71 -1.26 -7.46 3.12
N THR A 72 -1.03 -8.34 2.15
CA THR A 72 -1.64 -9.66 2.12
C THR A 72 -1.25 -10.46 3.38
N THR A 73 0.02 -10.45 3.73
CA THR A 73 0.52 -11.14 4.93
C THR A 73 -0.11 -10.56 6.20
N TRP A 74 -0.21 -9.25 6.28
CA TRP A 74 -0.81 -8.57 7.42
C TRP A 74 -2.29 -8.94 7.57
N LEU A 75 -3.04 -8.96 6.46
CA LEU A 75 -4.44 -9.40 6.44
C LEU A 75 -4.57 -10.86 6.88
N ASP A 76 -3.70 -11.74 6.42
CA ASP A 76 -3.71 -13.15 6.78
C ASP A 76 -3.40 -13.36 8.28
N ASN A 77 -2.70 -12.43 8.90
CA ASN A 77 -2.40 -12.43 10.33
C ASN A 77 -3.42 -11.59 11.13
N ASN A 78 -4.57 -11.29 10.54
CA ASN A 78 -5.65 -10.52 11.17
C ASN A 78 -5.22 -9.13 11.65
N CYS A 79 -4.33 -8.49 10.89
CA CYS A 79 -3.80 -7.16 11.20
C CYS A 79 -3.23 -7.08 12.63
N ALA A 80 -2.47 -8.12 13.02
CA ALA A 80 -1.96 -8.25 14.39
C ALA A 80 -0.97 -7.14 14.78
N ASP A 81 -0.10 -6.74 13.84
CA ASP A 81 0.82 -5.63 14.09
C ASP A 81 0.08 -4.30 13.95
N SER A 82 0.55 -3.27 14.67
CA SER A 82 -0.09 -1.96 14.61
C SER A 82 0.15 -1.27 13.26
N VAL A 83 -0.71 -0.31 12.94
CA VAL A 83 -0.56 0.53 11.76
C VAL A 83 0.81 1.23 11.78
N GLU A 84 1.22 1.72 12.95
CA GLU A 84 2.50 2.40 13.11
C GLU A 84 3.68 1.47 12.80
N GLN A 85 3.62 0.24 13.26
CA GLN A 85 4.67 -0.76 12.97
C GLN A 85 4.74 -1.07 11.49
N MET A 86 3.59 -1.25 10.86
CA MET A 86 3.53 -1.53 9.43
C MET A 86 4.08 -0.35 8.63
N ASN A 87 3.73 0.87 9.02
CA ASN A 87 4.26 2.07 8.37
C ASN A 87 5.78 2.14 8.47
N GLU A 88 6.36 1.84 9.63
CA GLU A 88 7.81 1.85 9.80
C GLU A 88 8.52 0.85 8.89
N ILE A 89 7.98 -0.36 8.77
CA ILE A 89 8.54 -1.39 7.92
C ILE A 89 8.58 -0.92 6.46
N VAL A 90 7.46 -0.39 5.99
CA VAL A 90 7.34 0.06 4.59
C VAL A 90 8.17 1.31 4.33
N MET A 91 8.19 2.27 5.27
CA MET A 91 9.01 3.48 5.15
C MET A 91 10.49 3.16 5.05
N ARG A 92 10.95 2.16 5.80
CA ARG A 92 12.35 1.73 5.74
C ARG A 92 12.71 1.27 4.34
N GLU A 93 11.87 0.43 3.73
CA GLU A 93 12.11 -0.07 2.38
C GLU A 93 11.98 1.04 1.34
N TYR A 94 11.02 1.94 1.51
CA TYR A 94 10.86 3.10 0.64
C TYR A 94 12.13 3.95 0.61
N ARG A 95 12.68 4.25 1.79
CA ARG A 95 13.90 5.07 1.87
C ARG A 95 15.08 4.41 1.17
N LYS A 96 15.22 3.11 1.29
CA LYS A 96 16.31 2.38 0.62
C LYS A 96 16.23 2.48 -0.90
N LEU A 97 15.03 2.50 -1.45
CA LEU A 97 14.81 2.49 -2.89
C LEU A 97 14.76 3.88 -3.51
N PHE A 98 14.21 4.86 -2.80
CA PHE A 98 13.87 6.16 -3.39
C PHE A 98 14.52 7.36 -2.71
N VAL A 99 15.14 7.17 -1.56
CA VAL A 99 15.78 8.25 -0.81
C VAL A 99 17.21 7.83 -0.51
N ASP A 100 18.14 8.66 -0.92
CA ASP A 100 19.57 8.40 -0.66
C ASP A 100 19.96 8.85 0.75
#